data_e7812f4ba0c812fe3af2742ddbfd1586
#
_entry.id   e7812f4ba0c812fe3af2742ddbfd1586
#
_cell.length_a   1.000
_cell.length_b   1.000
_cell.length_c   1.000
_cell.angle_alpha   90.00
_cell.angle_beta   90.00
_cell.angle_gamma   90.00
#
_symmetry.space_group_name_H-M   'P 1'
#
loop_
_entity.id
_entity.type
_entity.pdbx_description
1 polymer ?
#
loop_
_entity_poly.entity_id
_entity_poly.type
_entity_poly.pdbx_seq_one_letter_code
_entity_poly.pdbx_strand_id
1 'polypeptide(L)'
;MAKVVKFDAEARAAMIRGVNILADTVKVTLGPKGRNVVMDKSYGAPRITKDGVSVAKEIDLEDKFENMGAQMVKEVASKTNDEAGDGTTTATILAQAIVKEGVKYVTAGMNPMDVKRGIDAAVETVKESLVASAKKVKDSDEIAQVGTISANGDKEIGTMIAKAMQKVGNEGVITVEENKGIETELDVVEGMQFDRGYLSPYFITNSDKMTTELDNPFILLHEKKLTNLQPMVPLLEAVVQAGRPLMIISEDVEGEALATLVVNKLRGGLKVVAVKAPGFGDRRKAMLEDIAILTGGQVISEDLGIKLENVKLDDLGSCKKIKVDKDNSTIVNGSGKKSDIEARCASIKQQVEETTSDYDREKLQERLAKLAGGVAVIKVGGATEVEVKERKDRVEDALNATRAAVEEGIVTGGGCALLYAAQDLDRVKVKGDDQKAGVDLVRKALESPIRQITLNAGVDGSVVVGKLLEQKKKTHGYDAQNEEYCDMFAKGIIDPVKVVRTALQDAASISGLLVTTEAMIADKPEEKDSGGGMPGGMPGGMGGMGGMGGMGM
;
A
#
# COMPACT_ATOMS: atom_id res chain seq x y z
N MET A 1 9.40 -32.59 7.93
CA MET A 1 7.97 -32.84 7.59
C MET A 1 7.90 -33.48 6.20
N ALA A 2 7.01 -34.46 6.01
CA ALA A 2 6.77 -35.06 4.70
C ALA A 2 6.08 -34.04 3.78
N LYS A 3 6.37 -34.09 2.48
CA LYS A 3 5.73 -33.25 1.47
C LYS A 3 4.70 -34.03 0.67
N VAL A 4 3.65 -33.35 0.25
CA VAL A 4 2.69 -33.82 -0.75
C VAL A 4 2.96 -33.05 -2.03
N VAL A 5 3.03 -33.77 -3.15
CA VAL A 5 3.28 -33.17 -4.46
C VAL A 5 2.07 -33.48 -5.35
N LYS A 6 1.54 -32.45 -6.02
CA LYS A 6 0.51 -32.55 -7.04
C LYS A 6 1.09 -32.11 -8.38
N PHE A 7 0.66 -32.75 -9.44
CA PHE A 7 1.15 -32.51 -10.81
C PHE A 7 -0.02 -32.23 -11.76
N ASP A 8 0.29 -31.72 -12.92
CA ASP A 8 -0.62 -31.63 -14.08
C ASP A 8 -1.99 -31.01 -13.76
N ALA A 9 -3.02 -31.69 -14.19
CA ALA A 9 -4.41 -31.26 -14.06
C ALA A 9 -4.87 -31.10 -12.61
N GLU A 10 -4.36 -31.95 -11.69
CA GLU A 10 -4.72 -31.87 -10.27
C GLU A 10 -4.14 -30.61 -9.61
N ALA A 11 -2.88 -30.30 -9.90
CA ALA A 11 -2.22 -29.09 -9.42
C ALA A 11 -2.93 -27.84 -9.97
N ARG A 12 -3.16 -27.78 -11.29
CA ARG A 12 -3.85 -26.67 -11.95
C ARG A 12 -5.28 -26.46 -11.43
N ALA A 13 -6.03 -27.53 -11.23
CA ALA A 13 -7.40 -27.43 -10.72
C ALA A 13 -7.46 -26.88 -9.29
N ALA A 14 -6.57 -27.30 -8.39
CA ALA A 14 -6.49 -26.77 -7.03
C ALA A 14 -6.11 -25.27 -7.04
N MET A 15 -5.08 -24.93 -7.80
CA MET A 15 -4.63 -23.55 -7.97
C MET A 15 -5.74 -22.62 -8.47
N ILE A 16 -6.49 -23.03 -9.52
CA ILE A 16 -7.60 -22.23 -10.09
C ILE A 16 -8.72 -22.05 -9.05
N ARG A 17 -9.04 -23.07 -8.25
CA ARG A 17 -10.05 -22.92 -7.20
C ARG A 17 -9.65 -21.83 -6.21
N GLY A 18 -8.39 -21.82 -5.75
CA GLY A 18 -7.88 -20.78 -4.86
C GLY A 18 -7.94 -19.38 -5.48
N VAL A 19 -7.46 -19.26 -6.73
CA VAL A 19 -7.55 -17.99 -7.51
C VAL A 19 -9.01 -17.52 -7.60
N ASN A 20 -9.95 -18.43 -7.88
CA ASN A 20 -11.35 -18.07 -8.00
C ASN A 20 -11.96 -17.63 -6.67
N ILE A 21 -11.72 -18.35 -5.59
CA ILE A 21 -12.26 -17.99 -4.27
C ILE A 21 -11.85 -16.57 -3.89
N LEU A 22 -10.57 -16.24 -4.02
CA LEU A 22 -10.08 -14.90 -3.70
C LEU A 22 -10.69 -13.86 -4.66
N ALA A 23 -10.53 -14.05 -5.96
CA ALA A 23 -10.97 -13.06 -6.94
C ALA A 23 -12.49 -12.86 -6.94
N ASP A 24 -13.27 -13.93 -6.75
CA ASP A 24 -14.74 -13.85 -6.70
C ASP A 24 -15.21 -13.10 -5.44
N THR A 25 -14.45 -13.16 -4.34
CA THR A 25 -14.72 -12.37 -3.12
C THR A 25 -14.38 -10.89 -3.32
N VAL A 26 -13.25 -10.59 -3.96
CA VAL A 26 -12.79 -9.21 -4.15
C VAL A 26 -13.62 -8.48 -5.22
N LYS A 27 -13.95 -9.12 -6.35
CA LYS A 27 -14.60 -8.46 -7.51
C LYS A 27 -15.99 -7.87 -7.24
N VAL A 28 -16.67 -8.30 -6.16
CA VAL A 28 -17.98 -7.75 -5.79
C VAL A 28 -17.93 -6.30 -5.38
N THR A 29 -16.74 -5.80 -5.04
CA THR A 29 -16.51 -4.41 -4.62
C THR A 29 -16.34 -3.44 -5.79
N LEU A 30 -16.10 -3.95 -7.03
CA LEU A 30 -15.71 -3.12 -8.18
C LEU A 30 -16.85 -2.25 -8.71
N GLY A 31 -16.53 -1.00 -8.99
CA GLY A 31 -17.38 -0.04 -9.68
C GLY A 31 -18.39 0.68 -8.78
N PRO A 32 -19.18 1.61 -9.35
CA PRO A 32 -20.06 2.50 -8.57
C PRO A 32 -21.17 1.75 -7.83
N LYS A 33 -21.62 0.61 -8.35
CA LYS A 33 -22.61 -0.27 -7.71
C LYS A 33 -21.97 -1.49 -7.02
N GLY A 34 -20.63 -1.44 -6.79
CA GLY A 34 -19.91 -2.43 -5.99
C GLY A 34 -20.40 -2.47 -4.54
N ARG A 35 -20.32 -3.65 -3.92
CA ARG A 35 -20.86 -3.93 -2.58
C ARG A 35 -19.75 -4.16 -1.57
N ASN A 36 -20.08 -3.94 -0.30
CA ASN A 36 -19.17 -4.18 0.80
C ASN A 36 -18.93 -5.67 1.04
N VAL A 37 -17.75 -6.00 1.54
CA VAL A 37 -17.41 -7.29 2.11
C VAL A 37 -17.32 -7.13 3.63
N VAL A 38 -17.89 -8.10 4.36
CA VAL A 38 -17.82 -8.15 5.83
C VAL A 38 -16.81 -9.22 6.20
N MET A 39 -15.86 -8.85 7.05
CA MET A 39 -14.77 -9.72 7.49
C MET A 39 -14.85 -9.89 9.01
N ASP A 40 -14.70 -11.12 9.49
CA ASP A 40 -14.61 -11.42 10.92
C ASP A 40 -13.30 -10.89 11.50
N LYS A 41 -13.32 -10.59 12.79
CA LYS A 41 -12.10 -10.23 13.54
C LYS A 41 -12.03 -11.03 14.82
N SER A 42 -10.82 -11.46 15.17
CA SER A 42 -10.57 -12.18 16.43
C SER A 42 -11.02 -11.40 17.67
N TYR A 43 -11.01 -10.07 17.58
CA TYR A 43 -11.46 -9.16 18.65
C TYR A 43 -12.15 -7.93 18.05
N GLY A 44 -13.26 -7.51 18.68
CA GLY A 44 -14.02 -6.33 18.28
C GLY A 44 -15.15 -6.61 17.29
N ALA A 45 -15.68 -5.56 16.67
CA ALA A 45 -16.73 -5.67 15.66
C ALA A 45 -16.15 -6.14 14.30
N PRO A 46 -16.95 -6.87 13.49
CA PRO A 46 -16.56 -7.20 12.12
C PRO A 46 -16.17 -5.94 11.33
N ARG A 47 -15.15 -6.07 10.47
CA ARG A 47 -14.76 -4.99 9.55
C ARG A 47 -15.60 -5.05 8.29
N ILE A 48 -16.08 -3.89 7.86
CA ILE A 48 -16.79 -3.71 6.58
C ILE A 48 -15.94 -2.83 5.69
N THR A 49 -15.68 -3.28 4.46
CA THR A 49 -14.86 -2.52 3.51
C THR A 49 -15.24 -2.81 2.06
N LYS A 50 -14.88 -1.89 1.16
CA LYS A 50 -14.85 -2.08 -0.30
C LYS A 50 -13.42 -2.16 -0.85
N ASP A 51 -12.42 -1.92 -0.02
CA ASP A 51 -11.03 -1.97 -0.43
C ASP A 51 -10.60 -3.40 -0.77
N GLY A 52 -10.19 -3.59 -2.04
CA GLY A 52 -9.85 -4.90 -2.59
C GLY A 52 -8.63 -5.53 -1.94
N VAL A 53 -7.61 -4.76 -1.58
CA VAL A 53 -6.40 -5.30 -0.95
C VAL A 53 -6.67 -5.75 0.48
N SER A 54 -7.48 -5.00 1.25
CA SER A 54 -7.91 -5.40 2.59
C SER A 54 -8.68 -6.73 2.57
N VAL A 55 -9.61 -6.88 1.61
CA VAL A 55 -10.35 -8.13 1.43
C VAL A 55 -9.41 -9.28 1.03
N ALA A 56 -8.50 -9.05 0.09
CA ALA A 56 -7.56 -10.08 -0.37
C ALA A 56 -6.64 -10.56 0.76
N LYS A 57 -6.17 -9.66 1.63
CA LYS A 57 -5.28 -9.97 2.77
C LYS A 57 -5.90 -10.89 3.81
N GLU A 58 -7.22 -10.83 4.00
CA GLU A 58 -7.93 -11.67 4.97
C GLU A 58 -8.18 -13.11 4.47
N ILE A 59 -8.04 -13.36 3.16
CA ILE A 59 -8.33 -14.68 2.60
C ILE A 59 -7.14 -15.61 2.85
N ASP A 60 -7.40 -16.65 3.65
CA ASP A 60 -6.52 -17.78 3.90
C ASP A 60 -7.35 -19.07 3.86
N LEU A 61 -6.95 -20.05 3.04
CA LEU A 61 -7.72 -21.23 2.75
C LEU A 61 -7.16 -22.45 3.47
N GLU A 62 -8.04 -23.33 3.93
CA GLU A 62 -7.65 -24.55 4.67
C GLU A 62 -6.86 -25.53 3.79
N ASP A 63 -7.29 -25.74 2.52
CA ASP A 63 -6.52 -26.55 1.57
C ASP A 63 -5.26 -25.80 1.12
N LYS A 64 -4.09 -26.35 1.46
CA LYS A 64 -2.80 -25.73 1.17
C LYS A 64 -2.53 -25.48 -0.31
N PHE A 65 -3.05 -26.33 -1.19
CA PHE A 65 -2.87 -26.18 -2.64
C PHE A 65 -3.79 -25.12 -3.22
N GLU A 66 -5.03 -25.02 -2.74
CA GLU A 66 -5.93 -23.94 -3.09
C GLU A 66 -5.38 -22.61 -2.52
N ASN A 67 -4.90 -22.66 -1.28
CA ASN A 67 -4.30 -21.47 -0.64
C ASN A 67 -3.11 -20.93 -1.42
N MET A 68 -2.22 -21.77 -1.98
CA MET A 68 -1.14 -21.28 -2.83
C MET A 68 -1.66 -20.47 -4.02
N GLY A 69 -2.74 -20.90 -4.68
CA GLY A 69 -3.39 -20.15 -5.76
C GLY A 69 -3.95 -18.80 -5.28
N ALA A 70 -4.62 -18.80 -4.13
CA ALA A 70 -5.12 -17.58 -3.50
C ALA A 70 -3.99 -16.62 -3.12
N GLN A 71 -2.91 -17.11 -2.47
CA GLN A 71 -1.77 -16.28 -2.06
C GLN A 71 -1.05 -15.63 -3.25
N MET A 72 -0.96 -16.30 -4.41
CA MET A 72 -0.37 -15.70 -5.61
C MET A 72 -1.19 -14.51 -6.13
N VAL A 73 -2.53 -14.58 -6.09
CA VAL A 73 -3.39 -13.44 -6.46
C VAL A 73 -3.42 -12.36 -5.37
N LYS A 74 -3.30 -12.75 -4.11
CA LYS A 74 -3.09 -11.81 -2.99
C LYS A 74 -1.83 -10.96 -3.19
N GLU A 75 -0.75 -11.59 -3.69
CA GLU A 75 0.49 -10.89 -4.04
C GLU A 75 0.26 -9.86 -5.15
N VAL A 76 -0.54 -10.18 -6.18
CA VAL A 76 -0.94 -9.21 -7.22
C VAL A 76 -1.60 -7.97 -6.60
N ALA A 77 -2.60 -8.17 -5.74
CA ALA A 77 -3.31 -7.07 -5.09
C ALA A 77 -2.38 -6.22 -4.21
N SER A 78 -1.50 -6.88 -3.43
CA SER A 78 -0.55 -6.21 -2.55
C SER A 78 0.47 -5.38 -3.32
N LYS A 79 1.05 -5.95 -4.39
CA LYS A 79 2.03 -5.27 -5.22
C LYS A 79 1.43 -4.06 -5.96
N THR A 80 0.24 -4.21 -6.53
CA THR A 80 -0.48 -3.08 -7.17
C THR A 80 -0.76 -1.96 -6.16
N ASN A 81 -1.15 -2.32 -4.93
CA ASN A 81 -1.32 -1.34 -3.86
C ASN A 81 -0.01 -0.61 -3.52
N ASP A 82 1.10 -1.34 -3.44
CA ASP A 82 2.41 -0.78 -3.11
C ASP A 82 2.93 0.19 -4.19
N GLU A 83 2.67 -0.09 -5.47
CA GLU A 83 3.16 0.71 -6.60
C GLU A 83 2.24 1.87 -6.99
N ALA A 84 0.93 1.67 -6.95
CA ALA A 84 -0.06 2.65 -7.41
C ALA A 84 -1.02 3.14 -6.32
N GLY A 85 -1.15 2.42 -5.21
CA GLY A 85 -2.03 2.75 -4.09
C GLY A 85 -3.53 2.60 -4.38
N ASP A 86 -3.89 2.15 -5.58
CA ASP A 86 -5.27 1.90 -6.04
C ASP A 86 -5.25 0.83 -7.15
N GLY A 87 -6.42 0.39 -7.63
CA GLY A 87 -6.55 -0.56 -8.74
C GLY A 87 -6.41 -2.03 -8.35
N THR A 88 -6.36 -2.36 -7.08
CA THR A 88 -6.16 -3.71 -6.53
C THR A 88 -7.24 -4.69 -6.97
N THR A 89 -8.50 -4.27 -6.99
CA THR A 89 -9.63 -5.07 -7.48
C THR A 89 -9.52 -5.34 -8.98
N THR A 90 -9.16 -4.33 -9.78
CA THR A 90 -8.94 -4.48 -11.24
C THR A 90 -7.81 -5.46 -11.52
N ALA A 91 -6.68 -5.36 -10.82
CA ALA A 91 -5.55 -6.28 -10.94
C ALA A 91 -5.94 -7.73 -10.62
N THR A 92 -6.71 -7.93 -9.55
CA THR A 92 -7.23 -9.24 -9.14
C THR A 92 -8.13 -9.86 -10.21
N ILE A 93 -9.02 -9.08 -10.82
CA ILE A 93 -9.92 -9.53 -11.88
C ILE A 93 -9.14 -9.90 -13.15
N LEU A 94 -8.17 -9.06 -13.53
CA LEU A 94 -7.29 -9.33 -14.67
C LEU A 94 -6.48 -10.61 -14.46
N ALA A 95 -5.91 -10.80 -13.27
CA ALA A 95 -5.17 -12.01 -12.92
C ALA A 95 -6.06 -13.25 -13.03
N GLN A 96 -7.27 -13.22 -12.47
CA GLN A 96 -8.23 -14.32 -12.60
C GLN A 96 -8.54 -14.63 -14.06
N ALA A 97 -8.78 -13.60 -14.88
CA ALA A 97 -9.14 -13.77 -16.28
C ALA A 97 -7.99 -14.39 -17.08
N ILE A 98 -6.75 -13.90 -16.90
CA ILE A 98 -5.56 -14.42 -17.58
C ILE A 98 -5.30 -15.87 -17.17
N VAL A 99 -5.36 -16.22 -15.88
CA VAL A 99 -5.17 -17.59 -15.40
C VAL A 99 -6.24 -18.53 -15.96
N LYS A 100 -7.53 -18.15 -15.88
CA LYS A 100 -8.64 -18.95 -16.38
C LYS A 100 -8.53 -19.25 -17.88
N GLU A 101 -8.23 -18.26 -18.68
CA GLU A 101 -8.08 -18.44 -20.13
C GLU A 101 -6.76 -19.15 -20.46
N GLY A 102 -5.64 -18.81 -19.81
CA GLY A 102 -4.33 -19.43 -20.05
C GLY A 102 -4.31 -20.93 -19.78
N VAL A 103 -4.91 -21.37 -18.66
CA VAL A 103 -5.00 -22.80 -18.34
C VAL A 103 -5.81 -23.59 -19.37
N LYS A 104 -6.82 -22.99 -20.01
CA LYS A 104 -7.56 -23.68 -21.10
C LYS A 104 -6.64 -24.02 -22.27
N TYR A 105 -5.79 -23.09 -22.68
CA TYR A 105 -4.82 -23.28 -23.78
C TYR A 105 -3.76 -24.32 -23.43
N VAL A 106 -3.20 -24.26 -22.22
CA VAL A 106 -2.22 -25.23 -21.73
C VAL A 106 -2.83 -26.63 -21.62
N THR A 107 -4.06 -26.74 -21.12
CA THR A 107 -4.79 -28.02 -21.06
C THR A 107 -5.10 -28.57 -22.46
N ALA A 108 -5.29 -27.69 -23.44
CA ALA A 108 -5.46 -28.09 -24.85
C ALA A 108 -4.14 -28.51 -25.52
N GLY A 109 -2.99 -28.49 -24.83
CA GLY A 109 -1.70 -28.97 -25.30
C GLY A 109 -0.77 -27.90 -25.88
N MET A 110 -1.10 -26.61 -25.74
CA MET A 110 -0.20 -25.51 -26.14
C MET A 110 0.99 -25.39 -25.19
N ASN A 111 2.13 -24.98 -25.72
CA ASN A 111 3.34 -24.78 -24.93
C ASN A 111 3.16 -23.60 -23.95
N PRO A 112 3.16 -23.84 -22.62
CA PRO A 112 2.90 -22.79 -21.65
C PRO A 112 3.93 -21.66 -21.67
N MET A 113 5.19 -21.95 -22.02
CA MET A 113 6.23 -20.93 -22.10
C MET A 113 6.03 -20.01 -23.32
N ASP A 114 5.52 -20.53 -24.44
CA ASP A 114 5.19 -19.71 -25.60
C ASP A 114 3.90 -18.93 -25.39
N VAL A 115 2.90 -19.52 -24.75
CA VAL A 115 1.70 -18.78 -24.31
C VAL A 115 2.11 -17.60 -23.41
N LYS A 116 3.03 -17.82 -22.44
CA LYS A 116 3.55 -16.73 -21.58
C LYS A 116 4.25 -15.64 -22.40
N ARG A 117 5.10 -16.00 -23.36
CA ARG A 117 5.74 -15.00 -24.26
C ARG A 117 4.72 -14.16 -25.02
N GLY A 118 3.61 -14.77 -25.42
CA GLY A 118 2.49 -14.07 -26.05
C GLY A 118 1.80 -13.10 -25.09
N ILE A 119 1.60 -13.52 -23.84
CA ILE A 119 1.06 -12.65 -22.78
C ILE A 119 1.99 -11.44 -22.57
N ASP A 120 3.29 -11.67 -22.39
CA ASP A 120 4.28 -10.62 -22.12
C ASP A 120 4.30 -9.59 -23.27
N ALA A 121 4.29 -10.05 -24.54
CA ALA A 121 4.25 -9.18 -25.72
C ALA A 121 2.94 -8.35 -25.81
N ALA A 122 1.81 -8.97 -25.49
CA ALA A 122 0.52 -8.28 -25.49
C ALA A 122 0.46 -7.20 -24.41
N VAL A 123 0.93 -7.50 -23.20
CA VAL A 123 0.91 -6.57 -22.07
C VAL A 123 1.78 -5.34 -22.34
N GLU A 124 2.97 -5.52 -22.92
CA GLU A 124 3.82 -4.38 -23.28
C GLU A 124 3.15 -3.48 -24.34
N THR A 125 2.51 -4.06 -25.35
CA THR A 125 1.76 -3.29 -26.37
C THR A 125 0.59 -2.51 -25.74
N VAL A 126 -0.17 -3.14 -24.85
CA VAL A 126 -1.29 -2.46 -24.15
C VAL A 126 -0.79 -1.33 -23.28
N LYS A 127 0.30 -1.54 -22.53
CA LYS A 127 0.95 -0.52 -21.72
C LYS A 127 1.35 0.70 -22.57
N GLU A 128 2.03 0.48 -23.71
CA GLU A 128 2.37 1.55 -24.65
C GLU A 128 1.13 2.30 -25.15
N SER A 129 0.04 1.59 -25.46
CA SER A 129 -1.21 2.17 -25.91
C SER A 129 -1.87 3.03 -24.81
N LEU A 130 -1.87 2.57 -23.54
CA LEU A 130 -2.40 3.31 -22.41
C LEU A 130 -1.61 4.61 -22.19
N VAL A 131 -0.28 4.54 -22.18
CA VAL A 131 0.59 5.73 -22.02
C VAL A 131 0.40 6.71 -23.17
N ALA A 132 0.31 6.21 -24.42
CA ALA A 132 0.09 7.06 -25.59
C ALA A 132 -1.30 7.74 -25.59
N SER A 133 -2.29 7.15 -24.95
CA SER A 133 -3.65 7.71 -24.82
C SER A 133 -3.83 8.63 -23.61
N ALA A 134 -2.78 8.76 -22.79
CA ALA A 134 -2.80 9.54 -21.56
C ALA A 134 -3.06 11.04 -21.83
N LYS A 135 -3.99 11.61 -21.08
CA LYS A 135 -4.23 13.05 -21.02
C LYS A 135 -3.66 13.59 -19.71
N LYS A 136 -2.79 14.59 -19.77
CA LYS A 136 -2.26 15.25 -18.56
C LYS A 136 -3.39 15.95 -17.80
N VAL A 137 -3.38 15.80 -16.49
CA VAL A 137 -4.27 16.57 -15.59
C VAL A 137 -3.89 18.04 -15.63
N LYS A 138 -4.87 18.92 -15.88
CA LYS A 138 -4.61 20.34 -16.14
C LYS A 138 -4.99 21.26 -14.98
N ASP A 139 -6.03 20.92 -14.24
CA ASP A 139 -6.62 21.80 -13.25
C ASP A 139 -7.13 21.06 -12.01
N SER A 140 -7.56 21.85 -11.03
CA SER A 140 -8.10 21.37 -9.76
C SER A 140 -9.41 20.60 -9.92
N ASP A 141 -10.19 20.87 -10.98
CA ASP A 141 -11.46 20.19 -11.22
C ASP A 141 -11.24 18.77 -11.73
N GLU A 142 -10.26 18.56 -12.61
CA GLU A 142 -9.86 17.21 -13.04
C GLU A 142 -9.29 16.40 -11.86
N ILE A 143 -8.51 17.02 -10.96
CA ILE A 143 -8.04 16.42 -9.70
C ILE A 143 -9.23 15.99 -8.83
N ALA A 144 -10.20 16.87 -8.63
CA ALA A 144 -11.41 16.58 -7.86
C ALA A 144 -12.23 15.43 -8.49
N GLN A 145 -12.30 15.35 -9.82
CA GLN A 145 -12.99 14.27 -10.53
C GLN A 145 -12.30 12.91 -10.28
N VAL A 146 -10.98 12.83 -10.41
CA VAL A 146 -10.22 11.59 -10.09
C VAL A 146 -10.48 11.15 -8.66
N GLY A 147 -10.33 12.07 -7.70
CA GLY A 147 -10.58 11.77 -6.29
C GLY A 147 -12.03 11.34 -6.03
N THR A 148 -13.00 11.93 -6.72
CA THR A 148 -14.42 11.56 -6.63
C THR A 148 -14.66 10.12 -7.12
N ILE A 149 -14.10 9.76 -8.28
CA ILE A 149 -14.29 8.42 -8.86
C ILE A 149 -13.63 7.35 -7.97
N SER A 150 -12.41 7.55 -7.54
CA SER A 150 -11.72 6.61 -6.65
C SER A 150 -12.41 6.52 -5.27
N ALA A 151 -13.03 7.61 -4.80
CA ALA A 151 -13.86 7.62 -3.60
C ALA A 151 -15.30 7.07 -3.82
N ASN A 152 -15.54 6.25 -4.85
CA ASN A 152 -16.85 5.68 -5.17
C ASN A 152 -17.97 6.72 -5.39
N GLY A 153 -17.66 7.86 -6.00
CA GLY A 153 -18.60 8.92 -6.33
C GLY A 153 -18.79 9.98 -5.23
N ASP A 154 -18.01 9.94 -4.16
CA ASP A 154 -18.05 10.91 -3.07
C ASP A 154 -17.35 12.22 -3.48
N LYS A 155 -18.16 13.21 -3.88
CA LYS A 155 -17.67 14.52 -4.33
C LYS A 155 -17.01 15.35 -3.22
N GLU A 156 -17.39 15.12 -1.97
CA GLU A 156 -16.80 15.83 -0.83
C GLU A 156 -15.35 15.44 -0.68
N ILE A 157 -15.06 14.15 -0.74
CA ILE A 157 -13.68 13.61 -0.68
C ILE A 157 -12.85 14.14 -1.85
N GLY A 158 -13.35 14.04 -3.10
CA GLY A 158 -12.61 14.53 -4.27
C GLY A 158 -12.29 16.04 -4.20
N THR A 159 -13.26 16.85 -3.79
CA THR A 159 -13.07 18.30 -3.62
C THR A 159 -12.07 18.62 -2.50
N MET A 160 -12.08 17.84 -1.42
CA MET A 160 -11.18 18.04 -0.29
C MET A 160 -9.74 17.70 -0.68
N ILE A 161 -9.51 16.62 -1.41
CA ILE A 161 -8.18 16.25 -1.93
C ILE A 161 -7.66 17.33 -2.88
N ALA A 162 -8.48 17.82 -3.80
CA ALA A 162 -8.08 18.89 -4.71
C ALA A 162 -7.71 20.19 -3.96
N LYS A 163 -8.47 20.57 -2.93
CA LYS A 163 -8.13 21.70 -2.04
C LYS A 163 -6.84 21.47 -1.25
N ALA A 164 -6.61 20.24 -0.78
CA ALA A 164 -5.39 19.88 -0.10
C ALA A 164 -4.18 20.04 -1.03
N MET A 165 -4.25 19.48 -2.24
CA MET A 165 -3.18 19.61 -3.25
C MET A 165 -2.96 21.06 -3.69
N GLN A 166 -4.00 21.86 -3.80
CA GLN A 166 -3.88 23.29 -4.11
C GLN A 166 -3.10 24.06 -3.00
N LYS A 167 -3.30 23.69 -1.73
CA LYS A 167 -2.63 24.35 -0.59
C LYS A 167 -1.17 23.96 -0.44
N VAL A 168 -0.83 22.68 -0.63
CA VAL A 168 0.54 22.18 -0.42
C VAL A 168 1.32 21.97 -1.73
N GLY A 169 0.67 22.12 -2.88
CA GLY A 169 1.25 21.84 -4.21
C GLY A 169 1.16 20.37 -4.59
N ASN A 170 1.47 20.08 -5.86
CA ASN A 170 1.40 18.72 -6.41
C ASN A 170 2.39 17.75 -5.75
N GLU A 171 3.56 18.26 -5.35
CA GLU A 171 4.60 17.53 -4.63
C GLU A 171 4.40 17.57 -3.10
N GLY A 172 3.37 18.26 -2.64
CA GLY A 172 3.08 18.47 -1.23
C GLY A 172 2.61 17.20 -0.51
N VAL A 173 2.87 17.15 0.78
CA VAL A 173 2.53 16.00 1.62
C VAL A 173 1.09 16.15 2.11
N ILE A 174 0.29 15.11 1.89
CA ILE A 174 -1.08 15.01 2.39
C ILE A 174 -1.16 13.72 3.22
N THR A 175 -1.61 13.83 4.46
CA THR A 175 -1.86 12.71 5.37
C THR A 175 -3.33 12.61 5.72
N VAL A 176 -3.78 11.40 6.05
CA VAL A 176 -5.16 11.13 6.45
C VAL A 176 -5.15 10.63 7.89
N GLU A 177 -5.91 11.28 8.76
CA GLU A 177 -6.03 10.94 10.18
C GLU A 177 -7.51 10.73 10.55
N GLU A 178 -7.74 10.02 11.64
CA GLU A 178 -9.08 9.89 12.22
C GLU A 178 -9.43 11.13 13.02
N ASN A 179 -10.63 11.68 12.80
CA ASN A 179 -11.20 12.75 13.64
C ASN A 179 -12.04 12.14 14.76
N LYS A 180 -12.07 12.82 15.91
CA LYS A 180 -12.98 12.49 17.02
C LYS A 180 -14.39 13.04 16.80
N GLY A 181 -14.54 13.97 15.87
CA GLY A 181 -15.81 14.58 15.46
C GLY A 181 -16.50 13.83 14.33
N ILE A 182 -17.72 14.24 14.00
CA ILE A 182 -18.51 13.67 12.89
C ILE A 182 -18.07 14.24 11.55
N GLU A 183 -17.63 15.49 11.53
CA GLU A 183 -17.24 16.18 10.31
C GLU A 183 -15.81 15.86 9.88
N THR A 184 -15.58 15.85 8.57
CA THR A 184 -14.25 15.71 7.99
C THR A 184 -13.66 17.11 7.75
N GLU A 185 -12.44 17.33 8.22
CA GLU A 185 -11.75 18.63 8.21
C GLU A 185 -10.43 18.55 7.44
N LEU A 186 -10.01 19.69 6.86
CA LEU A 186 -8.73 19.86 6.19
C LEU A 186 -7.91 20.94 6.90
N ASP A 187 -6.84 20.53 7.56
CA ASP A 187 -5.86 21.40 8.17
C ASP A 187 -4.54 21.41 7.37
N VAL A 188 -3.83 22.55 7.39
CA VAL A 188 -2.44 22.61 6.92
C VAL A 188 -1.57 22.98 8.12
N VAL A 189 -0.59 22.13 8.38
CA VAL A 189 0.29 22.25 9.54
C VAL A 189 1.77 22.25 9.10
N GLU A 190 2.63 22.77 9.96
CA GLU A 190 4.08 22.69 9.74
C GLU A 190 4.50 21.22 9.74
N GLY A 191 5.26 20.80 8.73
CA GLY A 191 5.67 19.40 8.59
C GLY A 191 6.54 19.17 7.37
N MET A 192 7.09 17.96 7.29
CA MET A 192 7.99 17.58 6.19
C MET A 192 7.94 16.07 5.97
N GLN A 193 8.08 15.64 4.71
CA GLN A 193 8.38 14.27 4.34
C GLN A 193 9.77 14.17 3.72
N PHE A 194 10.46 13.06 4.01
CA PHE A 194 11.73 12.72 3.36
C PHE A 194 11.81 11.24 3.02
N ASP A 195 12.58 10.92 1.97
CA ASP A 195 12.63 9.62 1.32
C ASP A 195 13.58 8.68 2.08
N ARG A 196 13.19 8.28 3.29
CA ARG A 196 13.84 7.26 4.13
C ARG A 196 12.80 6.59 4.99
N GLY A 197 12.66 5.29 4.86
CA GLY A 197 11.76 4.50 5.69
C GLY A 197 12.46 3.89 6.92
N TYR A 198 11.74 3.03 7.63
CA TYR A 198 12.27 2.35 8.82
C TYR A 198 13.41 1.39 8.47
N LEU A 199 14.41 1.31 9.35
CA LEU A 199 15.57 0.44 9.19
C LEU A 199 15.27 -1.04 9.45
N SER A 200 14.15 -1.34 10.08
CA SER A 200 13.74 -2.71 10.36
C SER A 200 12.21 -2.83 10.37
N PRO A 201 11.64 -3.86 9.73
CA PRO A 201 10.20 -4.15 9.80
C PRO A 201 9.69 -4.37 11.22
N TYR A 202 10.58 -4.74 12.14
CA TYR A 202 10.21 -4.91 13.54
C TYR A 202 9.80 -3.60 14.24
N PHE A 203 10.04 -2.43 13.65
CA PHE A 203 9.55 -1.15 14.16
C PHE A 203 8.07 -0.90 13.81
N ILE A 204 7.46 -1.65 12.93
CA ILE A 204 6.07 -1.50 12.51
C ILE A 204 5.12 -1.54 13.72
N THR A 205 4.18 -0.60 13.76
CA THR A 205 3.10 -0.53 14.76
C THR A 205 1.74 -0.89 14.16
N ASN A 206 1.58 -0.71 12.85
CA ASN A 206 0.39 -1.08 12.09
C ASN A 206 0.78 -2.09 11.00
N SER A 207 0.52 -3.35 11.26
CA SER A 207 0.86 -4.46 10.36
C SER A 207 0.06 -4.46 9.06
N ASP A 208 -1.20 -3.98 9.09
CA ASP A 208 -2.09 -3.97 7.93
C ASP A 208 -1.56 -3.01 6.85
N LYS A 209 -1.05 -1.84 7.29
CA LYS A 209 -0.49 -0.79 6.43
C LYS A 209 1.05 -0.83 6.34
N MET A 210 1.70 -1.76 7.04
CA MET A 210 3.17 -1.85 7.13
C MET A 210 3.81 -0.52 7.51
N THR A 211 3.21 0.22 8.45
CA THR A 211 3.66 1.54 8.90
C THR A 211 3.96 1.59 10.39
N THR A 212 4.84 2.51 10.75
CA THR A 212 5.07 2.91 12.14
C THR A 212 4.44 4.27 12.37
N GLU A 213 3.53 4.37 13.32
CA GLU A 213 2.91 5.62 13.75
C GLU A 213 3.26 5.90 15.21
N LEU A 214 3.78 7.09 15.48
CA LEU A 214 4.18 7.55 16.81
C LEU A 214 3.50 8.88 17.12
N ASP A 215 2.79 8.95 18.23
CA ASP A 215 2.13 10.17 18.70
C ASP A 215 3.01 10.89 19.75
N ASN A 216 3.18 12.20 19.58
CA ASN A 216 4.02 13.07 20.41
C ASN A 216 5.44 12.54 20.67
N PRO A 217 6.16 12.07 19.65
CA PRO A 217 7.48 11.51 19.83
C PRO A 217 8.53 12.59 20.13
N PHE A 218 9.60 12.16 20.79
CA PHE A 218 10.89 12.83 20.72
C PHE A 218 11.60 12.46 19.43
N ILE A 219 12.45 13.36 18.92
CA ILE A 219 13.22 13.16 17.69
C ILE A 219 14.68 13.43 18.00
N LEU A 220 15.51 12.40 17.90
CA LEU A 220 16.96 12.52 17.98
C LEU A 220 17.54 12.66 16.57
N LEU A 221 18.27 13.74 16.34
CA LEU A 221 18.99 14.02 15.09
C LEU A 221 20.49 13.83 15.33
N HIS A 222 21.08 12.80 14.74
CA HIS A 222 22.50 12.49 14.94
C HIS A 222 23.23 12.44 13.61
N GLU A 223 24.36 13.17 13.52
CA GLU A 223 25.09 13.30 12.26
C GLU A 223 25.80 12.02 11.82
N LYS A 224 26.33 11.25 12.78
CA LYS A 224 27.14 10.04 12.52
C LYS A 224 26.32 8.76 12.63
N LYS A 225 26.95 7.63 12.25
CA LYS A 225 26.40 6.30 12.43
C LYS A 225 26.28 5.93 13.90
N LEU A 226 25.24 5.17 14.23
CA LEU A 226 25.01 4.58 15.54
C LEU A 226 25.29 3.07 15.46
N THR A 227 26.40 2.63 15.98
CA THR A 227 26.79 1.20 16.05
C THR A 227 26.70 0.64 17.47
N ASN A 228 26.78 1.53 18.47
CA ASN A 228 26.71 1.20 19.89
C ASN A 228 25.75 2.16 20.60
N LEU A 229 24.90 1.64 21.48
CA LEU A 229 23.93 2.42 22.26
C LEU A 229 24.44 2.85 23.65
N GLN A 230 25.60 2.39 24.10
CA GLN A 230 26.13 2.74 25.42
C GLN A 230 26.13 4.25 25.70
N PRO A 231 26.55 5.12 24.76
CA PRO A 231 26.50 6.56 24.97
C PRO A 231 25.08 7.14 25.07
N MET A 232 24.08 6.40 24.57
CA MET A 232 22.67 6.81 24.58
C MET A 232 21.87 6.27 25.77
N VAL A 233 22.41 5.37 26.57
CA VAL A 233 21.66 4.72 27.66
C VAL A 233 20.99 5.75 28.58
N PRO A 234 21.66 6.81 29.06
CA PRO A 234 21.01 7.83 29.91
C PRO A 234 19.84 8.52 29.20
N LEU A 235 19.99 8.82 27.91
CA LEU A 235 18.93 9.44 27.12
C LEU A 235 17.74 8.48 26.94
N LEU A 236 18.00 7.21 26.62
CA LEU A 236 16.95 6.20 26.46
C LEU A 236 16.17 5.97 27.75
N GLU A 237 16.84 5.95 28.90
CA GLU A 237 16.21 5.88 30.21
C GLU A 237 15.31 7.10 30.48
N ALA A 238 15.78 8.29 30.17
CA ALA A 238 14.99 9.52 30.30
C ALA A 238 13.76 9.52 29.39
N VAL A 239 13.86 9.03 28.14
CA VAL A 239 12.75 8.86 27.20
C VAL A 239 11.73 7.88 27.74
N VAL A 240 12.17 6.74 28.27
CA VAL A 240 11.28 5.73 28.89
C VAL A 240 10.56 6.32 30.11
N GLN A 241 11.28 7.05 30.98
CA GLN A 241 10.68 7.71 32.16
C GLN A 241 9.65 8.77 31.75
N ALA A 242 9.89 9.50 30.65
CA ALA A 242 8.94 10.47 30.11
C ALA A 242 7.70 9.80 29.47
N GLY A 243 7.72 8.49 29.21
CA GLY A 243 6.61 7.74 28.64
C GLY A 243 6.28 8.10 27.17
N ARG A 244 7.17 8.82 26.48
CA ARG A 244 6.99 9.26 25.09
C ARG A 244 7.78 8.37 24.12
N PRO A 245 7.28 8.18 22.89
CA PRO A 245 8.02 7.49 21.85
C PRO A 245 9.29 8.27 21.42
N LEU A 246 10.22 7.56 20.77
CA LEU A 246 11.45 8.15 20.22
C LEU A 246 11.59 7.80 18.74
N MET A 247 11.84 8.81 17.92
CA MET A 247 12.36 8.63 16.57
C MET A 247 13.85 8.96 16.55
N ILE A 248 14.65 8.08 15.95
CA ILE A 248 16.09 8.29 15.76
C ILE A 248 16.33 8.50 14.28
N ILE A 249 16.90 9.66 13.92
CA ILE A 249 17.34 10.00 12.57
C ILE A 249 18.85 10.16 12.62
N SER A 250 19.59 9.24 12.02
CA SER A 250 21.04 9.28 12.00
C SER A 250 21.59 8.86 10.64
N GLU A 251 22.88 9.07 10.39
CA GLU A 251 23.49 8.59 9.14
C GLU A 251 23.15 7.13 8.86
N ASP A 252 23.27 6.28 9.86
CA ASP A 252 22.82 4.88 9.85
C ASP A 252 22.67 4.39 11.30
N VAL A 253 21.87 3.33 11.51
CA VAL A 253 21.82 2.57 12.76
C VAL A 253 22.02 1.12 12.41
N GLU A 254 23.13 0.54 12.83
CA GLU A 254 23.53 -0.80 12.40
C GLU A 254 24.11 -1.64 13.57
N GLY A 255 24.28 -2.93 13.32
CA GLY A 255 24.90 -3.85 14.24
C GLY A 255 24.17 -3.99 15.59
N GLU A 256 24.92 -3.89 16.69
CA GLU A 256 24.41 -4.05 18.04
C GLU A 256 23.36 -2.99 18.41
N ALA A 257 23.54 -1.75 17.92
CA ALA A 257 22.61 -0.65 18.19
C ALA A 257 21.21 -0.96 17.64
N LEU A 258 21.11 -1.36 16.37
CA LEU A 258 19.83 -1.71 15.75
C LEU A 258 19.18 -2.91 16.43
N ALA A 259 19.95 -3.98 16.69
CA ALA A 259 19.45 -5.18 17.35
C ALA A 259 18.87 -4.86 18.74
N THR A 260 19.58 -4.05 19.52
CA THR A 260 19.15 -3.66 20.88
C THR A 260 17.87 -2.81 20.85
N LEU A 261 17.75 -1.86 19.92
CA LEU A 261 16.51 -1.06 19.76
C LEU A 261 15.32 -1.95 19.39
N VAL A 262 15.51 -2.89 18.45
CA VAL A 262 14.46 -3.85 18.05
C VAL A 262 14.04 -4.72 19.24
N VAL A 263 14.98 -5.30 20.00
CA VAL A 263 14.66 -6.13 21.15
C VAL A 263 13.90 -5.35 22.22
N ASN A 264 14.30 -4.12 22.53
CA ASN A 264 13.61 -3.28 23.52
C ASN A 264 12.21 -2.89 23.06
N LYS A 265 12.01 -2.62 21.78
CA LYS A 265 10.69 -2.36 21.18
C LYS A 265 9.79 -3.59 21.28
N LEU A 266 10.29 -4.78 20.92
CA LEU A 266 9.52 -6.03 20.98
C LEU A 266 9.14 -6.43 22.41
N ARG A 267 9.99 -6.11 23.40
CA ARG A 267 9.70 -6.31 24.83
C ARG A 267 8.74 -5.27 25.40
N GLY A 268 8.33 -4.28 24.62
CA GLY A 268 7.44 -3.21 25.07
C GLY A 268 8.08 -2.16 25.98
N GLY A 269 9.41 -2.24 26.19
CA GLY A 269 10.14 -1.33 27.07
C GLY A 269 10.39 0.05 26.45
N LEU A 270 10.44 0.14 25.11
CA LEU A 270 10.71 1.37 24.40
C LEU A 270 9.86 1.44 23.13
N LYS A 271 9.08 2.52 22.97
CA LYS A 271 8.41 2.82 21.69
C LYS A 271 9.36 3.60 20.81
N VAL A 272 9.98 2.96 19.82
CA VAL A 272 11.04 3.55 19.01
C VAL A 272 10.93 3.19 17.55
N VAL A 273 11.37 4.11 16.69
CA VAL A 273 11.69 3.86 15.28
C VAL A 273 13.03 4.49 14.94
N ALA A 274 13.81 3.82 14.12
CA ALA A 274 15.07 4.33 13.60
C ALA A 274 15.03 4.38 12.07
N VAL A 275 15.49 5.51 11.52
CA VAL A 275 15.55 5.77 10.07
C VAL A 275 16.90 6.38 9.72
N LYS A 276 17.29 6.24 8.44
CA LYS A 276 18.47 6.94 7.91
C LYS A 276 18.17 8.41 7.69
N ALA A 277 19.15 9.26 7.94
CA ALA A 277 19.08 10.66 7.57
C ALA A 277 19.02 10.81 6.04
N PRO A 278 18.18 11.73 5.52
CA PRO A 278 18.09 11.99 4.09
C PRO A 278 19.33 12.69 3.55
N GLY A 279 19.67 12.42 2.28
CA GLY A 279 20.83 13.03 1.60
C GLY A 279 22.17 12.38 1.96
N PHE A 280 23.24 12.97 1.42
CA PHE A 280 24.64 12.54 1.61
C PHE A 280 25.54 13.76 1.82
N GLY A 281 26.64 13.59 2.58
CA GLY A 281 27.63 14.64 2.82
C GLY A 281 27.00 15.92 3.39
N ASP A 282 27.37 17.07 2.86
CA ASP A 282 26.89 18.38 3.32
C ASP A 282 25.37 18.56 3.16
N ARG A 283 24.77 17.92 2.15
CA ARG A 283 23.30 17.93 2.01
C ARG A 283 22.61 17.21 3.14
N ARG A 284 23.15 16.09 3.64
CA ARG A 284 22.61 15.40 4.81
C ARG A 284 22.63 16.30 6.04
N LYS A 285 23.77 17.02 6.27
CA LYS A 285 23.88 18.00 7.36
C LYS A 285 22.80 19.08 7.25
N ALA A 286 22.68 19.68 6.07
CA ALA A 286 21.68 20.72 5.81
C ALA A 286 20.22 20.23 5.99
N MET A 287 19.92 19.00 5.60
CA MET A 287 18.58 18.41 5.80
C MET A 287 18.32 18.07 7.26
N LEU A 288 19.31 17.60 8.01
CA LEU A 288 19.19 17.39 9.46
C LEU A 288 18.94 18.72 10.19
N GLU A 289 19.60 19.82 9.77
CA GLU A 289 19.32 21.15 10.29
C GLU A 289 17.89 21.63 9.97
N ASP A 290 17.40 21.38 8.76
CA ASP A 290 16.02 21.72 8.38
C ASP A 290 15.01 20.98 9.28
N ILE A 291 15.26 19.69 9.54
CA ILE A 291 14.42 18.88 10.45
C ILE A 291 14.56 19.40 11.90
N ALA A 292 15.76 19.80 12.34
CA ALA A 292 15.97 20.37 13.68
C ALA A 292 15.14 21.64 13.88
N ILE A 293 15.19 22.56 12.91
CA ILE A 293 14.43 23.81 12.94
C ILE A 293 12.93 23.52 12.93
N LEU A 294 12.47 22.58 12.08
CA LEU A 294 11.07 22.18 12.00
C LEU A 294 10.54 21.59 13.31
N THR A 295 11.36 20.83 14.02
CA THR A 295 10.96 20.08 15.21
C THR A 295 11.33 20.76 16.54
N GLY A 296 12.07 21.88 16.46
CA GLY A 296 12.53 22.62 17.62
C GLY A 296 13.64 21.95 18.42
N GLY A 297 14.35 20.99 17.80
CA GLY A 297 15.51 20.32 18.38
C GLY A 297 16.83 20.83 17.83
N GLN A 298 17.91 20.10 18.11
CA GLN A 298 19.23 20.38 17.55
C GLN A 298 19.87 19.13 16.95
N VAL A 299 20.78 19.33 16.00
CA VAL A 299 21.59 18.25 15.42
C VAL A 299 22.72 17.91 16.39
N ILE A 300 22.79 16.65 16.80
CA ILE A 300 23.87 16.15 17.64
C ILE A 300 25.07 15.84 16.75
N SER A 301 26.08 16.69 16.83
CA SER A 301 27.30 16.61 16.05
C SER A 301 28.53 16.88 16.92
N GLU A 302 29.51 16.01 16.82
CA GLU A 302 30.80 16.21 17.50
C GLU A 302 31.56 17.39 16.94
N ASP A 303 31.37 17.73 15.67
CA ASP A 303 31.97 18.92 15.03
C ASP A 303 31.46 20.22 15.69
N LEU A 304 30.23 20.18 16.24
CA LEU A 304 29.65 21.26 17.05
C LEU A 304 29.99 21.15 18.55
N GLY A 305 30.80 20.18 18.94
CA GLY A 305 31.19 19.95 20.34
C GLY A 305 30.14 19.22 21.18
N ILE A 306 29.05 18.72 20.56
CA ILE A 306 27.95 18.04 21.25
C ILE A 306 28.19 16.51 21.18
N LYS A 307 28.51 15.93 22.33
CA LYS A 307 28.68 14.48 22.46
C LYS A 307 27.35 13.82 22.81
N LEU A 308 27.10 12.65 22.23
CA LEU A 308 25.88 11.88 22.43
C LEU A 308 25.59 11.55 23.91
N GLU A 309 26.64 11.37 24.71
CA GLU A 309 26.57 11.09 26.16
C GLU A 309 25.97 12.25 26.99
N ASN A 310 26.04 13.48 26.46
CA ASN A 310 25.59 14.70 27.15
C ASN A 310 24.21 15.18 26.71
N VAL A 311 23.58 14.48 25.75
CA VAL A 311 22.28 14.85 25.19
C VAL A 311 21.17 14.67 26.21
N LYS A 312 20.34 15.71 26.35
CA LYS A 312 19.16 15.74 27.25
C LYS A 312 17.87 15.75 26.42
N LEU A 313 16.73 15.57 27.10
CA LEU A 313 15.42 15.61 26.45
C LEU A 313 15.14 16.97 25.78
N ASP A 314 15.65 18.06 26.34
CA ASP A 314 15.47 19.42 25.80
C ASP A 314 16.25 19.67 24.50
N ASP A 315 17.25 18.83 24.19
CA ASP A 315 18.02 18.88 22.95
C ASP A 315 17.31 18.17 21.79
N LEU A 316 16.30 17.35 22.12
CA LEU A 316 15.53 16.59 21.16
C LEU A 316 14.46 17.43 20.49
N GLY A 317 14.28 17.20 19.20
CA GLY A 317 13.09 17.70 18.51
C GLY A 317 11.82 16.99 18.97
N SER A 318 10.67 17.55 18.64
CA SER A 318 9.36 16.94 18.87
C SER A 318 8.36 17.34 17.79
N CYS A 319 7.30 16.56 17.65
CA CYS A 319 6.17 16.87 16.78
C CYS A 319 4.89 16.20 17.30
N LYS A 320 3.75 16.51 16.70
CA LYS A 320 2.48 15.91 17.10
C LYS A 320 2.40 14.44 16.68
N LYS A 321 2.82 14.13 15.44
CA LYS A 321 2.76 12.77 14.90
C LYS A 321 3.90 12.49 13.93
N ILE A 322 4.37 11.23 13.93
CA ILE A 322 5.28 10.70 12.91
C ILE A 322 4.62 9.48 12.26
N LYS A 323 4.71 9.42 10.93
CA LYS A 323 4.36 8.24 10.14
C LYS A 323 5.57 7.81 9.33
N VAL A 324 5.97 6.56 9.46
CA VAL A 324 7.10 5.98 8.71
C VAL A 324 6.61 4.72 8.01
N ASP A 325 6.83 4.65 6.72
CA ASP A 325 6.65 3.45 5.91
C ASP A 325 8.02 2.85 5.50
N LYS A 326 8.03 1.93 4.55
CA LYS A 326 9.28 1.30 4.07
C LYS A 326 10.20 2.27 3.33
N ASP A 327 9.66 3.33 2.73
CA ASP A 327 10.37 4.24 1.83
C ASP A 327 10.47 5.66 2.38
N ASN A 328 9.48 6.10 3.18
CA ASN A 328 9.30 7.49 3.58
C ASN A 328 9.12 7.67 5.07
N SER A 329 9.52 8.85 5.55
CA SER A 329 9.23 9.35 6.90
C SER A 329 8.54 10.70 6.81
N THR A 330 7.37 10.83 7.45
CA THR A 330 6.57 12.05 7.49
C THR A 330 6.48 12.58 8.91
N ILE A 331 6.91 13.83 9.12
CA ILE A 331 6.78 14.60 10.36
C ILE A 331 5.59 15.52 10.20
N VAL A 332 4.61 15.42 11.11
CA VAL A 332 3.37 16.20 11.08
C VAL A 332 3.32 17.10 12.30
N ASN A 333 3.10 18.39 12.08
CA ASN A 333 3.00 19.43 13.11
C ASN A 333 4.23 19.45 14.03
N GLY A 334 5.37 19.81 13.45
CA GLY A 334 6.64 20.01 14.17
C GLY A 334 6.52 21.12 15.23
N SER A 335 7.25 20.98 16.31
CA SER A 335 7.21 21.92 17.45
C SER A 335 8.16 23.13 17.29
N GLY A 336 8.82 23.27 16.13
CA GLY A 336 9.68 24.40 15.81
C GLY A 336 8.90 25.71 15.74
N LYS A 337 9.60 26.82 15.98
CA LYS A 337 8.98 28.14 15.88
C LYS A 337 8.79 28.51 14.41
N LYS A 338 7.60 29.00 14.08
CA LYS A 338 7.26 29.41 12.72
C LYS A 338 8.21 30.47 12.16
N SER A 339 8.65 31.43 12.98
CA SER A 339 9.63 32.45 12.64
C SER A 339 10.96 31.85 12.16
N ASP A 340 11.41 30.77 12.81
CA ASP A 340 12.69 30.14 12.51
C ASP A 340 12.60 29.31 11.22
N ILE A 341 11.45 28.68 10.98
CA ILE A 341 11.14 27.98 9.73
C ILE A 341 11.08 28.97 8.56
N GLU A 342 10.38 30.11 8.73
CA GLU A 342 10.31 31.16 7.71
C GLU A 342 11.70 31.76 7.41
N ALA A 343 12.52 32.02 8.42
CA ALA A 343 13.89 32.49 8.26
C ALA A 343 14.75 31.46 7.51
N ARG A 344 14.60 30.16 7.81
CA ARG A 344 15.31 29.09 7.09
C ARG A 344 14.87 29.02 5.63
N CYS A 345 13.58 29.10 5.35
CA CYS A 345 13.06 29.16 3.98
C CYS A 345 13.62 30.37 3.20
N ALA A 346 13.71 31.54 3.82
CA ALA A 346 14.31 32.72 3.21
C ALA A 346 15.80 32.51 2.89
N SER A 347 16.55 31.89 3.80
CA SER A 347 17.97 31.57 3.58
C SER A 347 18.15 30.57 2.42
N ILE A 348 17.29 29.54 2.31
CA ILE A 348 17.35 28.58 1.19
C ILE A 348 16.98 29.27 -0.13
N LYS A 349 16.00 30.18 -0.16
CA LYS A 349 15.68 30.99 -1.35
C LYS A 349 16.85 31.80 -1.83
N GLN A 350 17.57 32.46 -0.93
CA GLN A 350 18.78 33.21 -1.26
C GLN A 350 19.84 32.28 -1.88
N GLN A 351 20.06 31.08 -1.32
CA GLN A 351 20.99 30.09 -1.89
C GLN A 351 20.59 29.64 -3.29
N VAL A 352 19.29 29.51 -3.57
CA VAL A 352 18.75 29.19 -4.93
C VAL A 352 19.13 30.29 -5.93
N GLU A 353 19.08 31.56 -5.52
CA GLU A 353 19.41 32.70 -6.37
C GLU A 353 20.94 32.85 -6.59
N GLU A 354 21.73 32.53 -5.58
CA GLU A 354 23.20 32.70 -5.61
C GLU A 354 23.92 31.55 -6.31
N THR A 355 23.32 30.34 -6.37
CA THR A 355 23.98 29.17 -6.96
C THR A 355 24.09 29.29 -8.47
N THR A 356 25.26 28.94 -9.01
CA THR A 356 25.54 28.87 -10.44
C THR A 356 25.34 27.46 -11.02
N SER A 357 25.17 26.44 -10.17
CA SER A 357 24.97 25.05 -10.53
C SER A 357 23.47 24.76 -10.70
N ASP A 358 23.05 24.35 -11.88
CA ASP A 358 21.64 23.97 -12.12
C ASP A 358 21.22 22.79 -11.27
N TYR A 359 22.12 21.82 -11.04
CA TYR A 359 21.87 20.68 -10.18
C TYR A 359 21.68 21.09 -8.70
N ASP A 360 22.53 21.99 -8.18
CA ASP A 360 22.38 22.47 -6.81
C ASP A 360 21.14 23.34 -6.65
N ARG A 361 20.81 24.14 -7.68
CA ARG A 361 19.57 24.92 -7.73
C ARG A 361 18.34 24.02 -7.62
N GLU A 362 18.27 22.94 -8.40
CA GLU A 362 17.20 21.96 -8.33
C GLU A 362 17.06 21.35 -6.93
N LYS A 363 18.17 20.91 -6.34
CA LYS A 363 18.17 20.31 -4.99
C LYS A 363 17.84 21.30 -3.86
N LEU A 364 18.20 22.55 -4.00
CA LEU A 364 17.79 23.62 -3.08
C LEU A 364 16.29 23.92 -3.22
N GLN A 365 15.76 23.91 -4.45
CA GLN A 365 14.32 24.07 -4.70
C GLN A 365 13.50 22.93 -4.11
N GLU A 366 13.93 21.66 -4.29
CA GLU A 366 13.30 20.50 -3.64
C GLU A 366 13.27 20.67 -2.11
N ARG A 367 14.40 21.08 -1.52
CA ARG A 367 14.51 21.29 -0.07
C ARG A 367 13.57 22.39 0.43
N LEU A 368 13.53 23.50 -0.32
CA LEU A 368 12.62 24.61 -0.03
C LEU A 368 11.15 24.16 -0.11
N ALA A 369 10.79 23.43 -1.15
CA ALA A 369 9.42 22.94 -1.33
C ALA A 369 8.99 22.01 -0.17
N LYS A 370 9.89 21.11 0.27
CA LYS A 370 9.63 20.20 1.40
C LYS A 370 9.44 20.94 2.73
N LEU A 371 10.20 22.03 2.97
CA LEU A 371 10.12 22.79 4.22
C LEU A 371 8.98 23.82 4.23
N ALA A 372 8.78 24.52 3.10
CA ALA A 372 7.80 25.60 2.98
C ALA A 372 6.37 25.11 2.72
N GLY A 373 6.22 23.92 2.12
CA GLY A 373 4.92 23.38 1.72
C GLY A 373 4.06 22.92 2.89
N GLY A 374 4.65 22.57 4.02
CA GLY A 374 3.94 21.99 5.15
C GLY A 374 3.33 20.63 4.83
N VAL A 375 2.39 20.19 5.67
CA VAL A 375 1.62 18.95 5.51
C VAL A 375 0.14 19.28 5.59
N ALA A 376 -0.62 18.89 4.55
CA ALA A 376 -2.06 18.91 4.62
C ALA A 376 -2.55 17.65 5.37
N VAL A 377 -3.39 17.84 6.39
CA VAL A 377 -3.95 16.76 7.21
C VAL A 377 -5.45 16.71 6.96
N ILE A 378 -5.91 15.63 6.31
CA ILE A 378 -7.34 15.33 6.18
C ILE A 378 -7.75 14.51 7.39
N LYS A 379 -8.55 15.11 8.29
CA LYS A 379 -9.09 14.48 9.48
C LYS A 379 -10.47 13.93 9.17
N VAL A 380 -10.58 12.63 9.04
CA VAL A 380 -11.83 11.95 8.62
C VAL A 380 -12.74 11.74 9.82
N GLY A 381 -13.94 12.33 9.77
CA GLY A 381 -14.99 12.17 10.77
C GLY A 381 -16.02 11.09 10.39
N GLY A 382 -16.80 10.67 11.39
CA GLY A 382 -17.90 9.72 11.24
C GLY A 382 -18.65 9.47 12.52
N ALA A 383 -19.84 8.87 12.44
CA ALA A 383 -20.67 8.60 13.59
C ALA A 383 -20.21 7.39 14.42
N THR A 384 -19.49 6.48 13.79
CA THR A 384 -18.95 5.26 14.42
C THR A 384 -17.50 5.02 14.01
N GLU A 385 -16.74 4.30 14.84
CA GLU A 385 -15.35 3.94 14.55
C GLU A 385 -15.23 3.12 13.25
N VAL A 386 -16.20 2.25 12.98
CA VAL A 386 -16.23 1.44 11.73
C VAL A 386 -16.41 2.33 10.51
N GLU A 387 -17.30 3.32 10.58
CA GLU A 387 -17.52 4.29 9.50
C GLU A 387 -16.28 5.16 9.26
N VAL A 388 -15.65 5.66 10.33
CA VAL A 388 -14.42 6.47 10.24
C VAL A 388 -13.29 5.69 9.55
N LYS A 389 -13.10 4.42 9.90
CA LYS A 389 -12.08 3.57 9.28
C LYS A 389 -12.35 3.32 7.80
N GLU A 390 -13.60 2.97 7.44
CA GLU A 390 -13.99 2.76 6.03
C GLU A 390 -13.79 4.04 5.22
N ARG A 391 -14.23 5.19 5.76
CA ARG A 391 -14.11 6.47 5.08
C ARG A 391 -12.64 6.91 4.95
N LYS A 392 -11.81 6.63 5.95
CA LYS A 392 -10.37 6.88 5.92
C LYS A 392 -9.68 6.07 4.82
N ASP A 393 -9.94 4.76 4.73
CA ASP A 393 -9.39 3.90 3.69
C ASP A 393 -9.77 4.44 2.30
N ARG A 394 -11.02 4.85 2.10
CA ARG A 394 -11.52 5.44 0.85
C ARG A 394 -10.86 6.79 0.50
N VAL A 395 -10.57 7.64 1.50
CA VAL A 395 -9.84 8.90 1.29
C VAL A 395 -8.37 8.62 0.92
N GLU A 396 -7.74 7.62 1.54
CA GLU A 396 -6.36 7.22 1.21
C GLU A 396 -6.26 6.67 -0.22
N ASP A 397 -7.19 5.82 -0.66
CA ASP A 397 -7.25 5.32 -2.03
C ASP A 397 -7.44 6.46 -3.04
N ALA A 398 -8.38 7.37 -2.77
CA ALA A 398 -8.63 8.53 -3.62
C ALA A 398 -7.42 9.48 -3.69
N LEU A 399 -6.69 9.65 -2.61
CA LEU A 399 -5.45 10.44 -2.59
C LEU A 399 -4.37 9.79 -3.45
N ASN A 400 -4.17 8.48 -3.33
CA ASN A 400 -3.18 7.75 -4.11
C ASN A 400 -3.52 7.77 -5.61
N ALA A 401 -4.79 7.53 -5.98
CA ALA A 401 -5.26 7.64 -7.35
C ALA A 401 -5.04 9.05 -7.93
N THR A 402 -5.27 10.08 -7.12
CA THR A 402 -5.08 11.47 -7.54
C THR A 402 -3.60 11.79 -7.79
N ARG A 403 -2.70 11.31 -6.93
CA ARG A 403 -1.24 11.43 -7.13
C ARG A 403 -0.81 10.70 -8.40
N ALA A 404 -1.26 9.47 -8.60
CA ALA A 404 -0.99 8.69 -9.81
C ALA A 404 -1.47 9.41 -11.09
N ALA A 405 -2.62 10.09 -11.03
CA ALA A 405 -3.16 10.88 -12.15
C ALA A 405 -2.32 12.12 -12.46
N VAL A 406 -1.82 12.81 -11.45
CA VAL A 406 -0.91 13.96 -11.64
C VAL A 406 0.41 13.51 -12.23
N GLU A 407 0.92 12.35 -11.82
CA GLU A 407 2.21 11.81 -12.26
C GLU A 407 2.20 11.36 -13.73
N GLU A 408 1.24 10.51 -14.14
CA GLU A 408 1.22 9.88 -15.46
C GLU A 408 0.02 10.29 -16.35
N GLY A 409 -0.90 11.09 -15.82
CA GLY A 409 -2.11 11.48 -16.54
C GLY A 409 -3.27 10.52 -16.35
N ILE A 410 -4.33 10.78 -17.11
CA ILE A 410 -5.63 10.11 -17.00
C ILE A 410 -6.06 9.51 -18.34
N VAL A 411 -6.84 8.44 -18.28
CA VAL A 411 -7.50 7.77 -19.41
C VAL A 411 -8.99 7.63 -19.16
N THR A 412 -9.72 7.13 -20.14
CA THR A 412 -11.14 6.79 -20.04
C THR A 412 -11.35 5.73 -18.95
N GLY A 413 -12.17 6.03 -17.96
CA GLY A 413 -12.42 5.16 -16.82
C GLY A 413 -13.40 4.03 -17.09
N GLY A 414 -13.77 3.34 -16.00
CA GLY A 414 -14.78 2.28 -16.05
C GLY A 414 -14.36 1.03 -16.85
N GLY A 415 -13.06 0.76 -16.97
CA GLY A 415 -12.51 -0.34 -17.75
C GLY A 415 -12.45 -0.09 -19.26
N CYS A 416 -12.90 1.08 -19.73
CA CYS A 416 -12.94 1.39 -21.17
C CYS A 416 -11.55 1.53 -21.79
N ALA A 417 -10.57 2.09 -21.06
CA ALA A 417 -9.21 2.25 -21.55
C ALA A 417 -8.57 0.91 -21.92
N LEU A 418 -8.73 -0.12 -21.09
CA LEU A 418 -8.27 -1.48 -21.36
C LEU A 418 -8.96 -2.10 -22.56
N LEU A 419 -10.29 -1.93 -22.67
CA LEU A 419 -11.08 -2.42 -23.79
C LEU A 419 -10.61 -1.82 -25.13
N TYR A 420 -10.34 -0.51 -25.16
CA TYR A 420 -9.87 0.16 -26.37
C TYR A 420 -8.42 -0.14 -26.70
N ALA A 421 -7.54 -0.28 -25.69
CA ALA A 421 -6.16 -0.68 -25.89
C ALA A 421 -6.04 -2.11 -26.44
N ALA A 422 -7.01 -2.99 -26.17
CA ALA A 422 -7.08 -4.33 -26.74
C ALA A 422 -7.13 -4.36 -28.29
N GLN A 423 -7.61 -3.28 -28.93
CA GLN A 423 -7.62 -3.17 -30.40
C GLN A 423 -6.20 -3.03 -30.97
N ASP A 424 -5.25 -2.49 -30.22
CA ASP A 424 -3.87 -2.33 -30.67
C ASP A 424 -3.09 -3.65 -30.65
N LEU A 425 -3.64 -4.72 -30.07
CA LEU A 425 -3.07 -6.07 -30.09
C LEU A 425 -3.00 -6.69 -31.50
N ASP A 426 -3.73 -6.15 -32.47
CA ASP A 426 -3.61 -6.56 -33.88
C ASP A 426 -2.21 -6.23 -34.47
N ARG A 427 -1.45 -5.34 -33.84
CA ARG A 427 -0.09 -4.95 -34.24
C ARG A 427 1.00 -5.86 -33.70
N VAL A 428 0.66 -6.71 -32.71
CA VAL A 428 1.63 -7.56 -32.02
C VAL A 428 2.17 -8.64 -32.97
N LYS A 429 3.47 -8.66 -33.15
CA LYS A 429 4.15 -9.65 -33.95
C LYS A 429 4.72 -10.74 -33.06
N VAL A 430 4.16 -11.94 -33.14
CA VAL A 430 4.56 -13.12 -32.37
C VAL A 430 4.90 -14.29 -33.30
N LYS A 431 5.57 -15.30 -32.75
CA LYS A 431 5.98 -16.49 -33.50
C LYS A 431 5.10 -17.68 -33.13
N GLY A 432 4.42 -18.25 -34.13
CA GLY A 432 3.63 -19.47 -33.95
C GLY A 432 2.26 -19.24 -33.26
N ASP A 433 1.46 -20.31 -33.23
CA ASP A 433 0.09 -20.28 -32.77
C ASP A 433 0.01 -20.18 -31.22
N ASP A 434 0.96 -20.76 -30.49
CA ASP A 434 0.97 -20.75 -29.04
C ASP A 434 1.21 -19.33 -28.49
N GLN A 435 2.13 -18.54 -29.10
CA GLN A 435 2.31 -17.14 -28.73
C GLN A 435 1.11 -16.28 -29.12
N LYS A 436 0.49 -16.57 -30.28
CA LYS A 436 -0.74 -15.91 -30.70
C LYS A 436 -1.87 -16.17 -29.73
N ALA A 437 -2.02 -17.41 -29.24
CA ALA A 437 -2.99 -17.75 -28.20
C ALA A 437 -2.75 -16.93 -26.91
N GLY A 438 -1.49 -16.67 -26.55
CA GLY A 438 -1.13 -15.77 -25.46
C GLY A 438 -1.62 -14.33 -25.68
N VAL A 439 -1.53 -13.81 -26.91
CA VAL A 439 -2.08 -12.48 -27.24
C VAL A 439 -3.61 -12.48 -27.18
N ASP A 440 -4.24 -13.50 -27.73
CA ASP A 440 -5.71 -13.60 -27.79
C ASP A 440 -6.34 -13.76 -26.39
N LEU A 441 -5.67 -14.48 -25.48
CA LEU A 441 -6.15 -14.57 -24.09
C LEU A 441 -6.06 -13.24 -23.34
N VAL A 442 -5.00 -12.44 -23.56
CA VAL A 442 -4.89 -11.11 -22.97
C VAL A 442 -5.98 -10.21 -23.52
N ARG A 443 -6.23 -10.20 -24.85
CA ARG A 443 -7.34 -9.46 -25.47
C ARG A 443 -8.67 -9.73 -24.75
N LYS A 444 -8.94 -10.99 -24.46
CA LYS A 444 -10.18 -11.42 -23.78
C LYS A 444 -10.18 -11.01 -22.30
N ALA A 445 -9.03 -11.11 -21.64
CA ALA A 445 -8.90 -10.70 -20.24
C ALA A 445 -9.12 -9.20 -20.03
N LEU A 446 -8.73 -8.35 -20.99
CA LEU A 446 -8.91 -6.91 -20.93
C LEU A 446 -10.38 -6.45 -20.91
N GLU A 447 -11.32 -7.31 -21.34
CA GLU A 447 -12.76 -7.04 -21.21
C GLU A 447 -13.29 -7.26 -19.80
N SER A 448 -12.56 -8.01 -18.94
CA SER A 448 -13.06 -8.47 -17.65
C SER A 448 -13.42 -7.33 -16.68
N PRO A 449 -12.66 -6.22 -16.57
CA PRO A 449 -13.02 -5.14 -15.66
C PRO A 449 -14.36 -4.48 -16.01
N ILE A 450 -14.57 -4.10 -17.26
CA ILE A 450 -15.84 -3.48 -17.66
C ILE A 450 -17.01 -4.45 -17.57
N ARG A 451 -16.80 -5.75 -17.89
CA ARG A 451 -17.82 -6.79 -17.71
C ARG A 451 -18.22 -6.94 -16.24
N GLN A 452 -17.24 -6.88 -15.33
CA GLN A 452 -17.52 -6.98 -13.89
C GLN A 452 -18.24 -5.74 -13.35
N ILE A 453 -17.84 -4.53 -13.79
CA ILE A 453 -18.53 -3.28 -13.40
C ILE A 453 -20.00 -3.32 -13.81
N THR A 454 -20.28 -3.75 -15.05
CA THR A 454 -21.65 -3.85 -15.55
C THR A 454 -22.44 -4.96 -14.89
N LEU A 455 -21.81 -6.10 -14.60
CA LEU A 455 -22.43 -7.20 -13.85
C LEU A 455 -22.83 -6.75 -12.43
N ASN A 456 -21.96 -6.02 -11.74
CA ASN A 456 -22.26 -5.48 -10.41
C ASN A 456 -23.39 -4.43 -10.46
N ALA A 457 -23.59 -3.80 -11.63
CA ALA A 457 -24.70 -2.89 -11.88
C ALA A 457 -26.01 -3.60 -12.33
N GLY A 458 -25.97 -4.93 -12.50
CA GLY A 458 -27.12 -5.71 -12.94
C GLY A 458 -27.36 -5.69 -14.47
N VAL A 459 -26.34 -5.35 -15.25
CA VAL A 459 -26.41 -5.22 -16.72
C VAL A 459 -25.50 -6.28 -17.37
N ASP A 460 -25.94 -6.84 -18.52
CA ASP A 460 -25.11 -7.77 -19.31
C ASP A 460 -23.90 -7.08 -19.91
N GLY A 461 -22.72 -7.45 -19.42
CA GLY A 461 -21.44 -6.90 -19.88
C GLY A 461 -21.12 -7.20 -21.33
N SER A 462 -21.65 -8.28 -21.91
CA SER A 462 -21.42 -8.63 -23.32
C SER A 462 -22.09 -7.63 -24.25
N VAL A 463 -23.29 -7.18 -23.91
CA VAL A 463 -24.03 -6.16 -24.67
C VAL A 463 -23.30 -4.83 -24.61
N VAL A 464 -22.81 -4.44 -23.41
CA VAL A 464 -22.08 -3.18 -23.23
C VAL A 464 -20.77 -3.18 -24.01
N VAL A 465 -19.98 -4.24 -23.87
CA VAL A 465 -18.70 -4.40 -24.60
C VAL A 465 -18.94 -4.35 -26.13
N GLY A 466 -19.93 -5.11 -26.65
CA GLY A 466 -20.26 -5.10 -28.06
C GLY A 466 -20.58 -3.70 -28.59
N LYS A 467 -21.45 -2.94 -27.89
CA LYS A 467 -21.80 -1.56 -28.26
C LYS A 467 -20.61 -0.60 -28.21
N LEU A 468 -19.72 -0.75 -27.23
CA LEU A 468 -18.55 0.10 -27.11
C LEU A 468 -17.52 -0.17 -28.21
N LEU A 469 -17.33 -1.43 -28.62
CA LEU A 469 -16.43 -1.80 -29.72
C LEU A 469 -16.93 -1.31 -31.10
N GLU A 470 -18.24 -1.14 -31.27
CA GLU A 470 -18.81 -0.54 -32.48
C GLU A 470 -18.56 0.96 -32.57
N GLN A 471 -18.22 1.61 -31.46
CA GLN A 471 -18.02 3.06 -31.42
C GLN A 471 -16.63 3.48 -31.92
N LYS A 472 -16.59 4.58 -32.67
CA LYS A 472 -15.34 5.14 -33.18
C LYS A 472 -14.59 6.05 -32.20
N LYS A 473 -15.28 6.53 -31.16
CA LYS A 473 -14.72 7.50 -30.20
C LYS A 473 -14.22 6.79 -28.95
N LYS A 474 -12.92 6.74 -28.74
CA LYS A 474 -12.27 6.13 -27.57
C LYS A 474 -12.56 6.87 -26.23
N THR A 475 -13.21 8.05 -26.27
CA THR A 475 -13.64 8.79 -25.06
C THR A 475 -15.02 8.36 -24.55
N HIS A 476 -15.80 7.61 -25.34
CA HIS A 476 -17.11 7.13 -24.95
C HIS A 476 -16.99 5.86 -24.09
N GLY A 477 -17.89 5.71 -23.14
CA GLY A 477 -17.97 4.56 -22.26
C GLY A 477 -19.39 4.34 -21.75
N TYR A 478 -19.51 3.47 -20.77
CA TYR A 478 -20.76 3.16 -20.11
C TYR A 478 -20.71 3.62 -18.64
N ASP A 479 -21.53 4.61 -18.31
CA ASP A 479 -21.75 5.04 -16.93
C ASP A 479 -22.66 4.03 -16.23
N ALA A 480 -22.05 3.13 -15.45
CA ALA A 480 -22.77 2.08 -14.73
C ALA A 480 -23.61 2.62 -13.57
N GLN A 481 -23.35 3.83 -13.07
CA GLN A 481 -24.16 4.46 -12.03
C GLN A 481 -25.51 4.89 -12.59
N ASN A 482 -25.51 5.55 -13.75
CA ASN A 482 -26.70 6.11 -14.37
C ASN A 482 -27.25 5.25 -15.53
N GLU A 483 -26.58 4.14 -15.87
CA GLU A 483 -26.96 3.18 -16.91
C GLU A 483 -27.05 3.81 -18.31
N GLU A 484 -26.13 4.72 -18.65
CA GLU A 484 -26.10 5.43 -19.92
C GLU A 484 -24.75 5.37 -20.63
N TYR A 485 -24.77 5.48 -21.97
CA TYR A 485 -23.57 5.63 -22.78
C TYR A 485 -23.24 7.12 -22.92
N CYS A 486 -22.04 7.52 -22.55
CA CYS A 486 -21.65 8.92 -22.49
C CYS A 486 -20.18 9.15 -22.82
N ASP A 487 -19.79 10.41 -22.99
CA ASP A 487 -18.38 10.80 -23.00
C ASP A 487 -17.85 10.79 -21.57
N MET A 488 -16.93 9.89 -21.29
CA MET A 488 -16.43 9.60 -19.95
C MET A 488 -15.61 10.77 -19.38
N PHE A 489 -14.83 11.47 -20.21
CA PHE A 489 -14.09 12.66 -19.76
C PHE A 489 -15.05 13.79 -19.39
N ALA A 490 -16.10 14.01 -20.19
CA ALA A 490 -17.11 15.05 -19.90
C ALA A 490 -17.89 14.76 -18.61
N LYS A 491 -18.09 13.47 -18.29
CA LYS A 491 -18.75 13.03 -17.04
C LYS A 491 -17.80 12.92 -15.85
N GLY A 492 -16.49 13.08 -16.07
CA GLY A 492 -15.47 12.92 -15.05
C GLY A 492 -15.20 11.45 -14.64
N ILE A 493 -15.64 10.47 -15.45
CA ILE A 493 -15.39 9.05 -15.22
C ILE A 493 -14.05 8.68 -15.86
N ILE A 494 -12.98 8.86 -15.10
CA ILE A 494 -11.59 8.80 -15.57
C ILE A 494 -10.74 7.97 -14.59
N ASP A 495 -9.77 7.24 -15.12
CA ASP A 495 -8.84 6.44 -14.33
C ASP A 495 -7.41 6.94 -14.53
N PRO A 496 -6.54 6.90 -13.49
CA PRO A 496 -5.12 7.21 -13.63
C PRO A 496 -4.41 6.16 -14.50
N VAL A 497 -3.58 6.59 -15.44
CA VAL A 497 -2.81 5.68 -16.31
C VAL A 497 -1.95 4.73 -15.49
N LYS A 498 -1.23 5.26 -14.50
CA LYS A 498 -0.37 4.49 -13.60
C LYS A 498 -1.12 3.33 -12.94
N VAL A 499 -2.33 3.59 -12.42
CA VAL A 499 -3.18 2.57 -11.77
C VAL A 499 -3.55 1.47 -12.77
N VAL A 500 -4.04 1.85 -13.96
CA VAL A 500 -4.52 0.88 -14.96
C VAL A 500 -3.39 0.01 -15.52
N ARG A 501 -2.23 0.63 -15.85
CA ARG A 501 -1.08 -0.11 -16.39
C ARG A 501 -0.42 -1.01 -15.36
N THR A 502 -0.27 -0.54 -14.10
CA THR A 502 0.31 -1.33 -13.02
C THR A 502 -0.57 -2.54 -12.71
N ALA A 503 -1.89 -2.34 -12.60
CA ALA A 503 -2.84 -3.44 -12.42
C ALA A 503 -2.69 -4.54 -13.50
N LEU A 504 -2.52 -4.15 -14.76
CA LEU A 504 -2.31 -5.10 -15.86
C LEU A 504 -0.94 -5.79 -15.77
N GLN A 505 0.12 -5.05 -15.50
CA GLN A 505 1.49 -5.58 -15.44
C GLN A 505 1.64 -6.60 -14.31
N ASP A 506 1.16 -6.28 -13.11
CA ASP A 506 1.23 -7.16 -11.95
C ASP A 506 0.36 -8.41 -12.13
N ALA A 507 -0.86 -8.22 -12.65
CA ALA A 507 -1.75 -9.33 -13.00
C ALA A 507 -1.08 -10.30 -13.99
N ALA A 508 -0.50 -9.78 -15.06
CA ALA A 508 0.13 -10.61 -16.09
C ALA A 508 1.42 -11.29 -15.58
N SER A 509 2.23 -10.59 -14.78
CA SER A 509 3.46 -11.14 -14.20
C SER A 509 3.18 -12.43 -13.40
N ILE A 510 2.30 -12.35 -12.44
CA ILE A 510 1.93 -13.49 -11.58
C ILE A 510 1.13 -14.55 -12.35
N SER A 511 0.17 -14.13 -13.17
CA SER A 511 -0.63 -15.06 -13.96
C SER A 511 0.22 -15.84 -14.96
N GLY A 512 1.24 -15.21 -15.54
CA GLY A 512 2.20 -15.89 -16.43
C GLY A 512 2.97 -17.00 -15.71
N LEU A 513 3.32 -16.81 -14.44
CA LEU A 513 3.94 -17.86 -13.61
C LEU A 513 2.94 -18.99 -13.32
N LEU A 514 1.70 -18.64 -12.96
CA LEU A 514 0.64 -19.64 -12.67
C LEU A 514 0.30 -20.48 -13.92
N VAL A 515 0.22 -19.87 -15.09
CA VAL A 515 -0.04 -20.57 -16.37
C VAL A 515 1.09 -21.55 -16.74
N THR A 516 2.33 -21.24 -16.35
CA THR A 516 3.51 -22.11 -16.60
C THR A 516 3.78 -23.10 -15.47
N THR A 517 2.98 -23.12 -14.40
CA THR A 517 3.15 -24.04 -13.27
C THR A 517 2.64 -25.43 -13.62
N GLU A 518 3.47 -26.45 -13.35
CA GLU A 518 3.18 -27.87 -13.61
C GLU A 518 3.09 -28.69 -12.32
N ALA A 519 3.80 -28.30 -11.27
CA ALA A 519 3.83 -29.02 -10.02
C ALA A 519 3.63 -28.08 -8.82
N MET A 520 2.97 -28.57 -7.78
CA MET A 520 2.77 -27.87 -6.51
C MET A 520 3.23 -28.75 -5.35
N ILE A 521 3.95 -28.18 -4.39
CA ILE A 521 4.53 -28.90 -3.25
C ILE A 521 4.03 -28.26 -1.95
N ALA A 522 3.39 -29.03 -1.09
CA ALA A 522 2.91 -28.60 0.22
C ALA A 522 3.37 -29.52 1.34
N ASP A 523 3.40 -29.03 2.57
CA ASP A 523 3.58 -29.88 3.74
C ASP A 523 2.37 -30.80 3.94
N LYS A 524 2.62 -32.09 4.22
CA LYS A 524 1.53 -33.02 4.57
C LYS A 524 0.82 -32.48 5.81
N PRO A 525 -0.52 -32.39 5.81
CA PRO A 525 -1.26 -32.02 7.01
C PRO A 525 -0.87 -32.94 8.18
N GLU A 526 -0.65 -32.39 9.35
CA GLU A 526 -0.52 -33.19 10.56
C GLU A 526 -1.88 -33.85 10.83
N GLU A 527 -1.91 -35.19 10.86
CA GLU A 527 -3.09 -35.90 11.35
C GLU A 527 -3.26 -35.47 12.81
N LYS A 528 -4.31 -34.73 13.10
CA LYS A 528 -4.73 -34.52 14.49
C LYS A 528 -5.01 -35.90 15.05
N ASP A 529 -4.15 -36.36 15.95
CA ASP A 529 -4.32 -37.59 16.70
C ASP A 529 -5.65 -37.51 17.49
N SER A 530 -6.72 -37.86 16.83
CA SER A 530 -8.06 -38.01 17.44
C SER A 530 -8.15 -39.40 18.05
N GLY A 531 -7.37 -39.67 19.09
CA GLY A 531 -7.33 -40.98 19.61
C GLY A 531 -6.64 -41.18 20.93
N GLY A 532 -6.85 -40.30 21.86
CA GLY A 532 -6.61 -40.62 23.26
C GLY A 532 -7.83 -41.30 23.89
N GLY A 533 -8.23 -42.45 23.39
CA GLY A 533 -9.09 -43.35 24.14
C GLY A 533 -8.37 -43.79 25.40
N MET A 534 -8.82 -43.35 26.55
CA MET A 534 -8.43 -43.93 27.83
C MET A 534 -8.75 -45.44 27.82
N PRO A 535 -7.79 -46.32 28.11
CA PRO A 535 -8.13 -47.68 28.53
C PRO A 535 -8.59 -47.57 29.98
N GLY A 536 -9.88 -47.74 30.21
CA GLY A 536 -10.41 -48.07 31.53
C GLY A 536 -9.86 -49.44 31.96
N GLY A 537 -9.35 -49.50 33.15
CA GLY A 537 -8.90 -50.76 33.77
C GLY A 537 -8.40 -50.48 35.16
N MET A 538 -9.33 -50.36 36.12
CA MET A 538 -9.02 -50.71 37.51
C MET A 538 -9.01 -52.25 37.63
N PRO A 539 -8.13 -52.77 38.48
CA PRO A 539 -8.56 -53.73 39.47
C PRO A 539 -8.17 -53.26 40.89
N GLY A 540 -9.16 -53.42 41.77
CA GLY A 540 -9.05 -53.15 43.18
C GLY A 540 -8.10 -54.08 43.89
N GLY A 541 -7.61 -53.63 45.03
CA GLY A 541 -6.78 -54.38 45.98
C GLY A 541 -6.75 -53.63 47.29
N MET A 542 -7.54 -54.17 48.19
CA MET A 542 -7.70 -53.95 49.62
C MET A 542 -6.38 -53.92 50.42
N GLY A 543 -6.32 -53.12 51.49
CA GLY A 543 -5.58 -53.51 52.68
C GLY A 543 -4.78 -52.45 53.39
N GLY A 544 -5.25 -52.07 54.55
CA GLY A 544 -4.47 -52.05 55.79
C GLY A 544 -4.07 -50.71 56.38
N MET A 545 -4.90 -50.17 57.21
CA MET A 545 -4.73 -49.99 58.67
C MET A 545 -3.43 -49.40 59.23
N GLY A 546 -3.61 -48.38 60.03
CA GLY A 546 -2.72 -47.95 61.12
C GLY A 546 -2.01 -46.63 60.88
N GLY A 547 -2.18 -45.63 61.65
CA GLY A 547 -2.18 -45.39 63.02
C GLY A 547 -1.65 -44.01 63.32
N MET A 548 -2.40 -43.25 64.01
CA MET A 548 -2.07 -42.42 65.19
C MET A 548 -0.85 -41.48 65.23
N GLY A 549 -1.13 -40.29 65.66
CA GLY A 549 -0.26 -39.40 66.45
C GLY A 549 0.21 -38.18 65.69
N GLY A 550 0.02 -36.97 66.03
CA GLY A 550 -0.24 -36.33 67.26
C GLY A 550 0.57 -35.06 67.32
N MET A 551 -0.06 -33.98 67.70
CA MET A 551 0.54 -32.76 68.32
C MET A 551 1.67 -32.07 67.52
N GLY A 552 1.63 -30.80 67.37
CA GLY A 552 1.44 -29.68 68.20
C GLY A 552 2.29 -28.51 67.74
N MET A 553 1.76 -27.37 67.94
CA MET A 553 2.28 -26.03 67.86
C MET A 553 2.35 -25.37 66.48
#